data_510fcd6be87d3e424b948c6def3804d7
#
_entry.id   510fcd6be87d3e424b948c6def3804d7
#
_cell.length_a   1.000
_cell.length_b   1.000
_cell.length_c   1.000
_cell.angle_alpha   90.00
_cell.angle_beta   90.00
_cell.angle_gamma   90.00
#
_symmetry.space_group_name_H-M   'P 1'
#
loop_
_entity.id
_entity.type
_entity.pdbx_description
1 polymer ?
#
loop_
_entity_poly.entity_id
_entity_poly.type
_entity_poly.pdbx_seq_one_letter_code
_entity_poly.pdbx_strand_id
1 'polypeptide(L)'
;MSKDKCKLCNLKWTKVHYATPEYMIVECEECDVPMVVLREHSKTASRNITESMEHNLLKLASHEYGLGRCRINRNQIHSDDHLHYHVQPI
;
A
#
# COMPACT_ATOMS: atom_id res chain seq x y z
N MET A 1 -7.87 3.76 -17.48
CA MET A 1 -8.73 2.68 -16.91
C MET A 1 -9.83 3.29 -16.06
N SER A 2 -11.03 2.78 -16.19
CA SER A 2 -12.13 3.28 -15.36
C SER A 2 -12.01 2.75 -13.92
N LYS A 3 -12.60 3.48 -12.98
CA LYS A 3 -12.62 3.12 -11.58
C LYS A 3 -13.26 1.75 -11.36
N ASP A 4 -14.25 1.40 -12.16
CA ASP A 4 -14.97 0.12 -12.07
C ASP A 4 -14.10 -1.09 -12.42
N LYS A 5 -13.06 -0.87 -13.22
CA LYS A 5 -12.14 -1.92 -13.64
C LYS A 5 -10.86 -1.93 -12.82
N CYS A 6 -10.70 -1.01 -11.88
CA CYS A 6 -9.52 -0.95 -11.04
C CYS A 6 -9.57 -2.04 -9.96
N LYS A 7 -8.59 -2.91 -9.97
CA LYS A 7 -8.46 -3.99 -8.98
C LYS A 7 -8.41 -3.45 -7.55
N LEU A 8 -7.68 -2.36 -7.34
CA LEU A 8 -7.51 -1.79 -6.00
C LEU A 8 -8.75 -1.03 -5.52
N CYS A 9 -9.52 -0.43 -6.42
CA CYS A 9 -10.79 0.20 -6.06
C CYS A 9 -11.83 -0.82 -5.62
N ASN A 10 -11.76 -2.03 -6.17
CA ASN A 10 -12.72 -3.09 -5.92
C ASN A 10 -12.19 -4.15 -4.95
N LEU A 11 -11.06 -3.88 -4.33
CA LEU A 11 -10.44 -4.81 -3.40
C LEU A 11 -11.32 -4.96 -2.15
N LYS A 12 -11.49 -6.20 -1.70
CA LYS A 12 -12.16 -6.45 -0.42
C LYS A 12 -11.15 -6.25 0.71
N TRP A 13 -11.47 -5.34 1.61
CA TRP A 13 -10.62 -4.99 2.73
C TRP A 13 -10.84 -6.00 3.87
N THR A 14 -10.32 -7.21 3.72
CA THR A 14 -10.54 -8.27 4.70
C THR A 14 -9.63 -8.17 5.90
N LYS A 15 -8.45 -7.57 5.73
CA LYS A 15 -7.50 -7.41 6.82
C LYS A 15 -6.85 -6.04 6.72
N VAL A 16 -7.32 -5.10 7.54
CA VAL A 16 -6.82 -3.73 7.59
C VAL A 16 -5.91 -3.58 8.81
N HIS A 17 -4.66 -3.20 8.56
CA HIS A 17 -3.68 -2.96 9.63
C HIS A 17 -3.75 -1.52 10.15
N TYR A 18 -4.05 -0.58 9.27
CA TYR A 18 -4.04 0.83 9.58
C TYR A 18 -4.86 1.60 8.55
N ALA A 19 -5.55 2.63 8.97
CA ALA A 19 -6.39 3.42 8.06
C ALA A 19 -6.34 4.90 8.41
N THR A 20 -6.25 5.74 7.38
CA THR A 20 -6.35 7.19 7.48
C THR A 20 -7.38 7.67 6.46
N PRO A 21 -7.79 8.97 6.50
CA PRO A 21 -8.66 9.51 5.44
C PRO A 21 -8.04 9.44 4.04
N GLU A 22 -6.71 9.39 3.93
CA GLU A 22 -6.01 9.42 2.64
C GLU A 22 -5.66 8.04 2.12
N TYR A 23 -5.36 7.06 3.01
CA TYR A 23 -4.88 5.74 2.58
C TYR A 23 -5.21 4.66 3.61
N MET A 24 -4.98 3.40 3.23
CA MET A 24 -5.11 2.26 4.12
C MET A 24 -3.91 1.35 3.96
N ILE A 25 -3.51 0.68 5.05
CA ILE A 25 -2.53 -0.40 4.99
C ILE A 25 -3.28 -1.70 5.22
N VAL A 26 -3.20 -2.59 4.24
CA VAL A 26 -3.94 -3.86 4.23
C VAL A 26 -2.99 -5.00 3.90
N GLU A 27 -3.43 -6.23 4.13
CA GLU A 27 -2.69 -7.40 3.69
C GLU A 27 -2.92 -7.62 2.21
N CYS A 28 -1.84 -7.78 1.44
CA CYS A 28 -1.94 -8.19 0.04
C CYS A 28 -2.06 -9.70 0.01
N GLU A 29 -3.24 -10.22 -0.35
CA GLU A 29 -3.47 -11.67 -0.35
C GLU A 29 -2.60 -12.42 -1.37
N GLU A 30 -2.35 -11.79 -2.52
CA GLU A 30 -1.54 -12.40 -3.58
C GLU A 30 -0.05 -12.42 -3.23
N CYS A 31 0.43 -11.39 -2.52
CA CYS A 31 1.84 -11.21 -2.21
C CYS A 31 2.20 -11.70 -0.80
N ASP A 32 1.21 -11.90 0.04
CA ASP A 32 1.35 -12.28 1.44
C ASP A 32 2.22 -11.29 2.25
N VAL A 33 2.10 -10.01 1.93
CA VAL A 33 2.83 -8.93 2.61
C VAL A 33 1.91 -7.72 2.80
N PRO A 34 2.19 -6.84 3.77
CA PRO A 34 1.44 -5.60 3.91
C PRO A 34 1.59 -4.70 2.68
N MET A 35 0.52 -3.99 2.36
CA MET A 35 0.45 -3.09 1.23
C MET A 35 -0.27 -1.81 1.65
N VAL A 36 0.29 -0.64 1.33
CA VAL A 36 -0.40 0.63 1.52
C VAL A 36 -1.06 1.04 0.22
N VAL A 37 -2.32 1.43 0.29
CA VAL A 37 -3.14 1.77 -0.88
C VAL A 37 -3.79 3.14 -0.65
N LEU A 38 -3.62 4.03 -1.62
CA LEU A 38 -4.30 5.32 -1.61
C LEU A 38 -5.81 5.09 -1.73
N ARG A 39 -6.63 5.81 -0.96
CA ARG A 39 -8.08 5.64 -1.02
C ARG A 39 -8.65 6.20 -2.33
N GLU A 40 -8.12 7.32 -2.78
CA GLU A 40 -8.54 7.92 -4.04
C GLU A 40 -7.99 7.12 -5.22
N HIS A 41 -8.78 6.98 -6.27
CA HIS A 41 -8.33 6.37 -7.52
C HIS A 41 -7.44 7.37 -8.25
N SER A 42 -6.15 7.35 -7.93
CA SER A 42 -5.15 8.25 -8.51
C SER A 42 -3.81 7.53 -8.55
N LYS A 43 -3.02 7.80 -9.57
CA LYS A 43 -1.66 7.26 -9.68
C LYS A 43 -0.62 8.13 -8.97
N THR A 44 -1.04 9.29 -8.48
CA THR A 44 -0.14 10.22 -7.77
C THR A 44 -0.80 10.75 -6.52
N ALA A 45 0.02 11.21 -5.58
CA ALA A 45 -0.42 11.88 -4.38
C ALA A 45 0.61 12.94 -4.02
N SER A 46 0.24 13.87 -3.14
CA SER A 46 1.17 14.88 -2.67
C SER A 46 2.35 14.23 -1.94
N ARG A 47 3.48 14.92 -1.89
CA ARG A 47 4.68 14.43 -1.22
C ARG A 47 4.39 14.09 0.25
N ASN A 48 3.62 14.92 0.95
CA ASN A 48 3.28 14.68 2.35
C ASN A 48 2.52 13.36 2.52
N ILE A 49 1.61 13.06 1.60
CA ILE A 49 0.84 11.81 1.64
C ILE A 49 1.74 10.62 1.32
N THR A 50 2.56 10.70 0.27
CA THR A 50 3.44 9.58 -0.10
C THR A 50 4.48 9.29 0.97
N GLU A 51 5.05 10.31 1.59
CA GLU A 51 5.99 10.14 2.69
C GLU A 51 5.32 9.47 3.90
N SER A 52 4.09 9.87 4.22
CA SER A 52 3.32 9.25 5.29
C SER A 52 3.01 7.80 5.00
N MET A 53 2.61 7.48 3.75
CA MET A 53 2.34 6.10 3.31
C MET A 53 3.57 5.23 3.51
N GLU A 54 4.72 5.67 3.02
CA GLU A 54 5.97 4.91 3.12
C GLU A 54 6.43 4.77 4.58
N HIS A 55 6.36 5.84 5.35
CA HIS A 55 6.76 5.83 6.74
C HIS A 55 5.95 4.83 7.57
N ASN A 56 4.64 4.88 7.46
CA ASN A 56 3.77 4.01 8.23
C ASN A 56 3.83 2.57 7.76
N LEU A 57 3.98 2.34 6.46
CA LEU A 57 4.16 0.99 5.93
C LEU A 57 5.47 0.38 6.42
N LEU A 58 6.57 1.14 6.37
CA LEU A 58 7.86 0.66 6.83
C LEU A 58 7.87 0.43 8.34
N LYS A 59 7.21 1.29 9.11
CA LYS A 59 7.07 1.14 10.55
C LYS A 59 6.36 -0.16 10.90
N LEU A 60 5.25 -0.45 10.23
CA LEU A 60 4.50 -1.69 10.43
C LEU A 60 5.35 -2.90 10.05
N ALA A 61 6.00 -2.84 8.90
CA ALA A 61 6.83 -3.93 8.39
C ALA A 61 8.03 -4.19 9.31
N SER A 62 8.65 -3.15 9.84
CA SER A 62 9.78 -3.30 10.76
C SER A 62 9.35 -3.99 12.05
N HIS A 63 8.12 -3.78 12.47
CA HIS A 63 7.55 -4.45 13.64
C HIS A 63 7.30 -5.93 13.38
N GLU A 64 6.87 -6.29 12.16
CA GLU A 64 6.59 -7.68 11.79
C GLU A 64 7.84 -8.48 11.41
N TYR A 65 8.74 -7.86 10.64
CA TYR A 65 9.90 -8.56 10.05
C TYR A 65 11.23 -8.25 10.74
N GLY A 66 11.28 -7.18 11.52
CA GLY A 66 12.50 -6.70 12.14
C GLY A 66 13.06 -5.48 11.43
N LEU A 67 13.70 -4.60 12.19
CA LEU A 67 14.30 -3.37 11.68
C LEU A 67 15.41 -3.70 10.69
N GLY A 68 15.37 -3.10 9.52
CA GLY A 68 16.36 -3.32 8.47
C GLY A 68 16.18 -4.60 7.68
N ARG A 69 15.10 -5.36 7.92
CA ARG A 69 14.83 -6.62 7.22
C ARG A 69 13.76 -6.53 6.17
N CYS A 70 13.36 -5.33 5.82
CA CYS A 70 12.36 -5.09 4.78
C CYS A 70 12.62 -3.75 4.13
N ARG A 71 12.05 -3.58 2.95
CA ARG A 71 12.10 -2.32 2.22
C ARG A 71 10.77 -2.08 1.52
N ILE A 72 10.57 -0.86 1.03
CA ILE A 72 9.37 -0.49 0.28
C ILE A 72 9.59 -0.81 -1.20
N ASN A 73 8.66 -1.57 -1.77
CA ASN A 73 8.63 -1.81 -3.21
C ASN A 73 7.59 -0.87 -3.81
N ARG A 74 8.04 0.05 -4.64
CA ARG A 74 7.18 1.08 -5.26
C ARG A 74 6.64 0.69 -6.61
N ASN A 75 6.90 -0.52 -7.08
CA ASN A 75 6.39 -1.00 -8.35
C ASN A 75 4.86 -1.14 -8.28
N GLN A 76 4.18 -0.62 -9.30
CA GLN A 76 2.72 -0.60 -9.35
C GLN A 76 2.19 -1.89 -10.02
N ILE A 77 2.42 -3.01 -9.35
CA ILE A 77 2.19 -4.34 -9.93
C ILE A 77 0.72 -4.73 -10.07
N HIS A 78 -0.18 -4.12 -9.30
CA HIS A 78 -1.61 -4.42 -9.37
C HIS A 78 -2.40 -3.45 -10.22
N SER A 79 -1.91 -2.22 -10.37
CA SER A 79 -2.60 -1.20 -11.16
C SER A 79 -1.66 -0.03 -11.44
N ASP A 80 -1.57 0.37 -12.71
CA ASP A 80 -0.80 1.56 -13.09
C ASP A 80 -1.53 2.87 -12.75
N ASP A 81 -2.83 2.79 -12.50
CA ASP A 81 -3.69 3.97 -12.30
C ASP A 81 -4.02 4.26 -10.83
N HIS A 82 -3.64 3.35 -9.93
CA HIS A 82 -3.99 3.47 -8.51
C HIS A 82 -2.74 3.29 -7.66
N LEU A 83 -2.29 4.36 -7.02
CA LEU A 83 -1.06 4.37 -6.25
C LEU A 83 -1.10 3.38 -5.09
N HIS A 84 -0.08 2.55 -5.00
CA HIS A 84 0.08 1.57 -3.93
C HIS A 84 1.55 1.18 -3.79
N TYR A 85 1.95 0.78 -2.59
CA TYR A 85 3.31 0.28 -2.33
C TYR A 85 3.22 -1.01 -1.55
N HIS A 86 4.15 -1.94 -1.81
CA HIS A 86 4.29 -3.20 -1.07
C HIS A 86 5.50 -3.18 -0.17
N VAL A 87 5.46 -3.98 0.88
CA VAL A 87 6.66 -4.33 1.63
C VAL A 87 7.37 -5.45 0.87
N GLN A 88 8.70 -5.38 0.83
CA GLN A 88 9.53 -6.45 0.30
C GLN A 88 10.48 -6.89 1.41
N PRO A 89 10.31 -8.09 1.99
CA PRO A 89 11.25 -8.65 2.95
C PRO A 89 12.62 -8.89 2.30
N ILE A 90 13.65 -8.64 3.06
CA ILE A 90 15.04 -8.82 2.58
C ILE A 90 15.59 -10.14 3.12
#